data_b7cd046de8415bb0d9686d68c037c77a
#
_entry.id   b7cd046de8415bb0d9686d68c037c77a
#
_cell.length_a   1.000
_cell.length_b   1.000
_cell.length_c   1.000
_cell.angle_alpha   90.00
_cell.angle_beta   90.00
_cell.angle_gamma   90.00
#
_symmetry.space_group_name_H-M   'P 1'
#
loop_
_entity.id
_entity.type
_entity.pdbx_description
1 polymer ?
#
loop_
_entity_poly.entity_id
_entity_poly.type
_entity_poly.pdbx_seq_one_letter_code
_entity_poly.pdbx_strand_id
1 'polypeptide(L)'
;MFFSLFLVFALGIIGGLIFEKIRIPKIIYYILLGILLGPSVFNIIDKSLIDISSYLRQIALIIILTRSGLNLDINNFKKMGRSALLLSFLPATFEIIGITIFGPLLLNINVFEAMLLGSVLAAVSPAIVVPRMIKLKEEGYGNNKAIPEMIMAGASMDDIFVIVLFYSFKGLVSTNEFNAVSLLSIPLSIILGLSLGLIVGFVISFIFKKININKILLTIIVLGISFGMVALETALKNYVSISSLVSIIVMALIINIYNKDKGNEIKGTYNSLWQVFELLLFVLVGVATDVRYALSSDGAILVGLILIALVFRSFGTIITMIGTDLSFKERLFVVFSYLPKATVQASIGAIALNEGLMAGTIILTGAVISILLTAPLGALLIDFSYKKLLFKEENIKNEINIS
;
A
#
# COMPACT_ATOMS: atom_id res chain seq x y z
N MET A 1 11.05 9.49 -25.41
CA MET A 1 10.32 9.76 -24.15
C MET A 1 8.84 10.11 -24.37
N PHE A 2 8.49 11.21 -25.11
CA PHE A 2 7.08 11.62 -25.27
C PHE A 2 6.19 10.59 -25.96
N PHE A 3 6.72 9.88 -26.97
CA PHE A 3 6.00 8.78 -27.61
C PHE A 3 5.69 7.63 -26.63
N SER A 4 6.65 7.26 -25.79
CA SER A 4 6.44 6.25 -24.75
C SER A 4 5.38 6.70 -23.73
N LEU A 5 5.39 7.96 -23.29
CA LEU A 5 4.35 8.49 -22.40
C LEU A 5 2.98 8.50 -23.10
N PHE A 6 2.92 8.88 -24.39
CA PHE A 6 1.66 8.80 -25.15
C PHE A 6 1.12 7.38 -25.17
N LEU A 7 1.95 6.38 -25.49
CA LEU A 7 1.53 4.97 -25.48
C LEU A 7 1.05 4.52 -24.11
N VAL A 8 1.79 4.87 -23.04
CA VAL A 8 1.44 4.52 -21.66
C VAL A 8 0.06 5.09 -21.30
N PHE A 9 -0.19 6.37 -21.57
CA PHE A 9 -1.48 6.98 -21.26
C PHE A 9 -2.59 6.48 -22.17
N ALA A 10 -2.39 6.45 -23.49
CA ALA A 10 -3.43 6.06 -24.44
C ALA A 10 -3.88 4.61 -24.24
N LEU A 11 -2.92 3.67 -24.25
CA LEU A 11 -3.21 2.26 -24.01
C LEU A 11 -3.65 1.99 -22.58
N GLY A 12 -3.06 2.69 -21.61
CA GLY A 12 -3.43 2.57 -20.19
C GLY A 12 -4.89 2.93 -19.95
N ILE A 13 -5.36 4.05 -20.48
CA ILE A 13 -6.78 4.47 -20.34
C ILE A 13 -7.70 3.45 -21.02
N ILE A 14 -7.44 3.11 -22.28
CA ILE A 14 -8.31 2.21 -23.04
C ILE A 14 -8.43 0.84 -22.35
N GLY A 15 -7.31 0.21 -22.03
CA GLY A 15 -7.34 -1.12 -21.40
C GLY A 15 -7.78 -1.08 -19.95
N GLY A 16 -7.47 0.01 -19.22
CA GLY A 16 -7.97 0.21 -17.86
C GLY A 16 -9.50 0.23 -17.81
N LEU A 17 -10.16 0.94 -18.74
CA LEU A 17 -11.62 0.98 -18.86
C LEU A 17 -12.20 -0.40 -19.21
N ILE A 18 -11.51 -1.16 -20.08
CA ILE A 18 -11.94 -2.53 -20.45
C ILE A 18 -11.89 -3.45 -19.22
N PHE A 19 -10.78 -3.43 -18.46
CA PHE A 19 -10.61 -4.26 -17.28
C PHE A 19 -11.62 -3.91 -16.18
N GLU A 20 -11.89 -2.62 -15.97
CA GLU A 20 -12.91 -2.18 -15.04
C GLU A 20 -14.32 -2.67 -15.44
N LYS A 21 -14.66 -2.65 -16.74
CA LYS A 21 -15.93 -3.14 -17.25
C LYS A 21 -16.13 -4.65 -17.01
N ILE A 22 -15.06 -5.44 -17.07
CA ILE A 22 -15.08 -6.88 -16.76
C ILE A 22 -14.86 -7.18 -15.27
N ARG A 23 -14.89 -6.15 -14.41
CA ARG A 23 -14.73 -6.23 -12.95
C ARG A 23 -13.36 -6.73 -12.46
N ILE A 24 -12.33 -6.63 -13.29
CA ILE A 24 -10.95 -6.89 -12.90
C ILE A 24 -10.29 -5.57 -12.54
N PRO A 25 -9.52 -5.50 -11.44
CA PRO A 25 -8.82 -4.26 -11.07
C PRO A 25 -7.91 -3.78 -12.21
N LYS A 26 -8.06 -2.50 -12.63
CA LYS A 26 -7.30 -1.89 -13.74
C LYS A 26 -5.78 -1.91 -13.53
N ILE A 27 -5.33 -1.94 -12.28
CA ILE A 27 -3.91 -2.04 -11.91
C ILE A 27 -3.22 -3.27 -12.48
N ILE A 28 -3.95 -4.38 -12.65
CA ILE A 28 -3.43 -5.60 -13.26
C ILE A 28 -3.08 -5.34 -14.72
N TYR A 29 -4.00 -4.69 -15.45
CA TYR A 29 -3.74 -4.30 -16.83
C TYR A 29 -2.54 -3.35 -16.94
N TYR A 30 -2.41 -2.38 -16.04
CA TYR A 30 -1.29 -1.43 -16.06
C TYR A 30 0.06 -2.13 -15.90
N ILE A 31 0.16 -3.10 -14.97
CA ILE A 31 1.39 -3.90 -14.82
C ILE A 31 1.66 -4.72 -16.09
N LEU A 32 0.65 -5.42 -16.61
CA LEU A 32 0.80 -6.22 -17.83
C LEU A 32 1.19 -5.35 -19.03
N LEU A 33 0.59 -4.17 -19.19
CA LEU A 33 0.96 -3.20 -20.21
C LEU A 33 2.43 -2.78 -20.07
N GLY A 34 2.89 -2.52 -18.86
CA GLY A 34 4.29 -2.18 -18.57
C GLY A 34 5.25 -3.32 -18.93
N ILE A 35 4.90 -4.56 -18.57
CA ILE A 35 5.67 -5.75 -18.95
C ILE A 35 5.76 -5.88 -20.48
N LEU A 36 4.63 -5.74 -21.18
CA LEU A 36 4.58 -5.87 -22.63
C LEU A 36 5.39 -4.77 -23.34
N LEU A 37 5.23 -3.51 -22.93
CA LEU A 37 5.94 -2.38 -23.54
C LEU A 37 7.40 -2.29 -23.12
N GLY A 38 7.76 -2.91 -21.99
CA GLY A 38 9.08 -2.86 -21.37
C GLY A 38 10.16 -3.67 -22.10
N PRO A 39 11.42 -3.58 -21.58
CA PRO A 39 12.58 -4.25 -22.17
C PRO A 39 12.48 -5.77 -22.23
N SER A 40 11.69 -6.36 -21.34
CA SER A 40 11.56 -7.81 -21.22
C SER A 40 10.77 -8.47 -22.36
N VAL A 41 9.90 -7.71 -23.08
CA VAL A 41 9.04 -8.26 -24.15
C VAL A 41 9.23 -7.49 -25.46
N PHE A 42 8.55 -6.36 -25.66
CA PHE A 42 8.60 -5.65 -26.95
C PHE A 42 9.65 -4.54 -27.02
N ASN A 43 10.20 -4.11 -25.89
CA ASN A 43 11.22 -3.06 -25.79
C ASN A 43 10.84 -1.76 -26.55
N ILE A 44 9.57 -1.34 -26.41
CA ILE A 44 9.02 -0.14 -27.06
C ILE A 44 9.28 1.13 -26.25
N ILE A 45 9.44 1.00 -24.92
CA ILE A 45 9.68 2.14 -24.04
C ILE A 45 11.07 2.69 -24.27
N ASP A 46 11.15 4.00 -24.55
CA ASP A 46 12.42 4.71 -24.72
C ASP A 46 13.27 4.63 -23.46
N LYS A 47 14.59 4.47 -23.65
CA LYS A 47 15.57 4.46 -22.56
C LYS A 47 15.46 5.69 -21.66
N SER A 48 15.21 6.86 -22.24
CA SER A 48 15.04 8.12 -21.50
C SER A 48 13.87 8.08 -20.48
N LEU A 49 12.82 7.31 -20.74
CA LEU A 49 11.73 7.11 -19.77
C LEU A 49 12.13 6.07 -18.72
N ILE A 50 12.86 5.03 -19.10
CA ILE A 50 13.38 4.02 -18.18
C ILE A 50 14.34 4.65 -17.18
N ASP A 51 15.26 5.50 -17.63
CA ASP A 51 16.27 6.18 -16.80
C ASP A 51 15.64 7.07 -15.71
N ILE A 52 14.51 7.73 -16.00
CA ILE A 52 13.77 8.56 -15.03
C ILE A 52 12.68 7.81 -14.29
N SER A 53 12.43 6.53 -14.61
CA SER A 53 11.29 5.77 -14.07
C SER A 53 11.32 5.61 -12.55
N SER A 54 12.53 5.52 -11.95
CA SER A 54 12.71 5.46 -10.50
C SER A 54 12.21 6.73 -9.81
N TYR A 55 12.51 7.90 -10.37
CA TYR A 55 12.03 9.18 -9.83
C TYR A 55 10.52 9.33 -9.96
N LEU A 56 9.94 8.93 -11.11
CA LEU A 56 8.49 8.97 -11.30
C LEU A 56 7.75 8.04 -10.32
N ARG A 57 8.28 6.84 -10.05
CA ARG A 57 7.74 5.93 -9.04
C ARG A 57 7.87 6.51 -7.62
N GLN A 58 8.97 7.20 -7.32
CA GLN A 58 9.16 7.86 -6.04
C GLN A 58 8.17 9.03 -5.84
N ILE A 59 7.91 9.82 -6.88
CA ILE A 59 6.88 10.88 -6.85
C ILE A 59 5.50 10.24 -6.60
N ALA A 60 5.17 9.17 -7.31
CA ALA A 60 3.92 8.44 -7.10
C ALA A 60 3.80 7.93 -5.65
N LEU A 61 4.89 7.41 -5.07
CA LEU A 61 4.94 6.97 -3.68
C LEU A 61 4.66 8.13 -2.71
N ILE A 62 5.28 9.28 -2.89
CA ILE A 62 5.03 10.48 -2.07
C ILE A 62 3.56 10.90 -2.14
N ILE A 63 2.97 10.88 -3.34
CA ILE A 63 1.56 11.23 -3.55
C ILE A 63 0.64 10.24 -2.83
N ILE A 64 0.85 8.93 -2.97
CA ILE A 64 -0.01 7.93 -2.30
C ILE A 64 0.13 7.98 -0.79
N LEU A 65 1.33 8.22 -0.25
CA LEU A 65 1.56 8.30 1.19
C LEU A 65 0.91 9.56 1.79
N THR A 66 1.04 10.71 1.14
CA THR A 66 0.34 11.93 1.56
C THR A 66 -1.17 11.71 1.54
N ARG A 67 -1.69 11.12 0.46
CA ARG A 67 -3.10 10.76 0.33
C ARG A 67 -3.55 9.80 1.45
N SER A 68 -2.73 8.80 1.79
CA SER A 68 -3.02 7.86 2.88
C SER A 68 -3.12 8.58 4.22
N GLY A 69 -2.16 9.45 4.55
CA GLY A 69 -2.20 10.27 5.77
C GLY A 69 -3.44 11.17 5.85
N LEU A 70 -3.82 11.83 4.73
CA LEU A 70 -5.02 12.67 4.65
C LEU A 70 -6.34 11.88 4.76
N ASN A 71 -6.32 10.59 4.44
CA ASN A 71 -7.51 9.72 4.53
C ASN A 71 -7.71 9.08 5.90
N LEU A 72 -6.70 9.11 6.78
CA LEU A 72 -6.81 8.54 8.11
C LEU A 72 -7.77 9.34 8.99
N ASP A 73 -8.77 8.68 9.54
CA ASP A 73 -9.70 9.24 10.51
C ASP A 73 -9.48 8.62 11.90
N ILE A 74 -8.73 9.37 12.75
CA ILE A 74 -8.42 8.93 14.13
C ILE A 74 -9.70 8.81 14.99
N ASN A 75 -10.76 9.56 14.70
CA ASN A 75 -11.99 9.46 15.47
C ASN A 75 -12.69 8.13 15.22
N ASN A 76 -12.65 7.63 13.99
CA ASN A 76 -13.10 6.29 13.68
C ASN A 76 -12.22 5.25 14.39
N PHE A 77 -10.91 5.50 14.50
CA PHE A 77 -9.97 4.62 15.21
C PHE A 77 -10.30 4.45 16.69
N LYS A 78 -10.66 5.55 17.39
CA LYS A 78 -11.06 5.50 18.80
C LYS A 78 -12.37 4.74 19.03
N LYS A 79 -13.23 4.68 18.03
CA LYS A 79 -14.51 3.92 18.06
C LYS A 79 -14.33 2.47 17.59
N MET A 80 -13.20 2.17 16.96
CA MET A 80 -12.92 0.83 16.44
C MET A 80 -12.58 -0.12 17.58
N GLY A 81 -13.26 -1.26 17.59
CA GLY A 81 -12.99 -2.31 18.55
C GLY A 81 -11.58 -2.91 18.40
N ARG A 82 -11.20 -3.70 19.39
CA ARG A 82 -9.92 -4.44 19.43
C ARG A 82 -9.56 -5.12 18.11
N SER A 83 -10.53 -5.68 17.40
CA SER A 83 -10.29 -6.42 16.15
C SER A 83 -9.78 -5.55 15.02
N ALA A 84 -10.29 -4.33 14.85
CA ALA A 84 -9.81 -3.42 13.81
C ALA A 84 -8.37 -2.95 14.10
N LEU A 85 -8.03 -2.72 15.37
CA LEU A 85 -6.67 -2.43 15.77
C LEU A 85 -5.73 -3.60 15.47
N LEU A 86 -6.11 -4.83 15.84
CA LEU A 86 -5.30 -6.02 15.58
C LEU A 86 -5.16 -6.29 14.07
N LEU A 87 -6.20 -6.03 13.27
CA LEU A 87 -6.18 -6.15 11.82
C LEU A 87 -5.17 -5.20 11.16
N SER A 88 -4.81 -4.10 11.79
CA SER A 88 -3.86 -3.13 11.23
C SER A 88 -2.39 -3.57 11.28
N PHE A 89 -2.05 -4.66 11.99
CA PHE A 89 -0.66 -5.12 12.05
C PHE A 89 -0.51 -6.64 12.16
N LEU A 90 -1.43 -7.35 12.77
CA LEU A 90 -1.23 -8.78 13.07
C LEU A 90 -1.19 -9.66 11.79
N PRO A 91 -2.08 -9.48 10.80
CA PRO A 91 -2.02 -10.24 9.55
C PRO A 91 -0.68 -10.04 8.82
N ALA A 92 -0.19 -8.79 8.76
CA ALA A 92 1.09 -8.45 8.16
C ALA A 92 2.26 -9.07 8.94
N THR A 93 2.24 -9.02 10.27
CA THR A 93 3.27 -9.64 11.12
C THR A 93 3.38 -11.14 10.86
N PHE A 94 2.26 -11.86 10.81
CA PHE A 94 2.27 -13.29 10.53
C PHE A 94 2.78 -13.60 9.13
N GLU A 95 2.41 -12.81 8.13
CA GLU A 95 2.92 -12.96 6.76
C GLU A 95 4.44 -12.75 6.70
N ILE A 96 4.95 -11.70 7.34
CA ILE A 96 6.40 -11.44 7.43
C ILE A 96 7.12 -12.60 8.11
N ILE A 97 6.58 -13.14 9.21
CA ILE A 97 7.15 -14.32 9.90
C ILE A 97 7.22 -15.51 8.95
N GLY A 98 6.14 -15.78 8.20
CA GLY A 98 6.12 -16.87 7.23
C GLY A 98 7.21 -16.71 6.16
N ILE A 99 7.36 -15.52 5.58
CA ILE A 99 8.41 -15.26 4.59
C ILE A 99 9.80 -15.29 5.20
N THR A 100 9.97 -14.81 6.43
CA THR A 100 11.26 -14.83 7.13
C THR A 100 11.74 -16.26 7.41
N ILE A 101 10.81 -17.19 7.69
CA ILE A 101 11.15 -18.60 7.94
C ILE A 101 11.44 -19.33 6.62
N PHE A 102 10.55 -19.21 5.65
CA PHE A 102 10.60 -20.00 4.42
C PHE A 102 11.42 -19.36 3.29
N GLY A 103 11.60 -18.02 3.30
CA GLY A 103 12.37 -17.32 2.27
C GLY A 103 13.82 -17.79 2.15
N PRO A 104 14.61 -17.87 3.24
CA PRO A 104 15.97 -18.38 3.20
C PRO A 104 16.06 -19.83 2.75
N LEU A 105 15.07 -20.65 3.11
CA LEU A 105 15.03 -22.06 2.75
C LEU A 105 14.73 -22.32 1.28
N LEU A 106 13.94 -21.42 0.65
CA LEU A 106 13.41 -21.64 -0.69
C LEU A 106 14.13 -20.80 -1.77
N LEU A 107 14.58 -19.57 -1.44
CA LEU A 107 15.11 -18.60 -2.40
C LEU A 107 16.60 -18.31 -2.23
N ASN A 108 17.30 -19.00 -1.34
CA ASN A 108 18.72 -18.77 -1.05
C ASN A 108 19.05 -17.30 -0.73
N ILE A 109 18.15 -16.61 -0.04
CA ILE A 109 18.34 -15.24 0.48
C ILE A 109 18.61 -15.28 1.97
N ASN A 110 19.28 -14.25 2.50
CA ASN A 110 19.50 -14.18 3.95
C ASN A 110 18.23 -13.77 4.71
N VAL A 111 18.25 -13.93 6.04
CA VAL A 111 17.09 -13.66 6.91
C VAL A 111 16.62 -12.21 6.80
N PHE A 112 17.54 -11.24 6.68
CA PHE A 112 17.18 -9.81 6.57
C PHE A 112 16.55 -9.47 5.22
N GLU A 113 17.05 -10.07 4.15
CA GLU A 113 16.44 -9.98 2.82
C GLU A 113 15.05 -10.61 2.80
N ALA A 114 14.86 -11.73 3.52
CA ALA A 114 13.55 -12.35 3.68
C ALA A 114 12.60 -11.47 4.50
N MET A 115 13.06 -10.84 5.58
CA MET A 115 12.27 -9.86 6.33
C MET A 115 11.89 -8.66 5.46
N LEU A 116 12.82 -8.14 4.64
CA LEU A 116 12.57 -7.05 3.72
C LEU A 116 11.55 -7.45 2.65
N LEU A 117 11.70 -8.62 2.02
CA LEU A 117 10.72 -9.19 1.09
C LEU A 117 9.35 -9.34 1.77
N GLY A 118 9.34 -9.88 2.99
CA GLY A 118 8.14 -10.05 3.79
C GLY A 118 7.41 -8.73 4.02
N SER A 119 8.14 -7.67 4.38
CA SER A 119 7.53 -6.36 4.59
C SER A 119 6.95 -5.77 3.29
N VAL A 120 7.59 -5.97 2.13
CA VAL A 120 7.03 -5.54 0.85
C VAL A 120 5.74 -6.28 0.54
N LEU A 121 5.68 -7.59 0.77
CA LEU A 121 4.52 -8.41 0.44
C LEU A 121 3.36 -8.27 1.43
N ALA A 122 3.61 -7.87 2.66
CA ALA A 122 2.65 -8.01 3.76
C ALA A 122 1.45 -7.03 3.75
N ALA A 123 1.48 -5.91 3.02
CA ALA A 123 0.37 -4.95 3.02
C ALA A 123 -0.87 -5.48 2.29
N VAL A 124 -2.07 -5.22 2.86
CA VAL A 124 -3.34 -5.35 2.13
C VAL A 124 -3.58 -4.10 1.30
N SER A 125 -4.26 -4.21 0.18
CA SER A 125 -4.54 -3.06 -0.69
C SER A 125 -5.86 -2.36 -0.37
N PRO A 126 -5.85 -1.17 0.26
CA PRO A 126 -7.06 -0.38 0.44
C PRO A 126 -7.72 0.01 -0.89
N ALA A 127 -6.94 0.16 -1.96
CA ALA A 127 -7.46 0.52 -3.28
C ALA A 127 -8.43 -0.53 -3.86
N ILE A 128 -8.26 -1.80 -3.47
CA ILE A 128 -9.15 -2.90 -3.89
C ILE A 128 -10.27 -3.13 -2.87
N VAL A 129 -9.94 -3.06 -1.58
CA VAL A 129 -10.82 -3.45 -0.49
C VAL A 129 -11.83 -2.36 -0.16
N VAL A 130 -11.39 -1.10 0.00
CA VAL A 130 -12.24 0.00 0.51
C VAL A 130 -13.46 0.27 -0.38
N PRO A 131 -13.34 0.39 -1.73
CA PRO A 131 -14.51 0.59 -2.58
C PRO A 131 -15.56 -0.52 -2.45
N ARG A 132 -15.10 -1.77 -2.27
CA ARG A 132 -16.00 -2.91 -2.07
C ARG A 132 -16.68 -2.86 -0.71
N MET A 133 -15.96 -2.51 0.35
CA MET A 133 -16.55 -2.38 1.69
C MET A 133 -17.58 -1.25 1.75
N ILE A 134 -17.33 -0.11 1.07
CA ILE A 134 -18.31 0.98 0.95
C ILE A 134 -19.58 0.47 0.28
N LYS A 135 -19.44 -0.23 -0.86
CA LYS A 135 -20.59 -0.82 -1.57
C LYS A 135 -21.37 -1.81 -0.69
N LEU A 136 -20.69 -2.71 0.04
CA LEU A 136 -21.35 -3.65 0.93
C LEU A 136 -22.12 -2.94 2.05
N LYS A 137 -21.53 -1.89 2.61
CA LYS A 137 -22.18 -1.06 3.61
C LYS A 137 -23.44 -0.39 3.07
N GLU A 138 -23.40 0.16 1.86
CA GLU A 138 -24.56 0.78 1.20
C GLU A 138 -25.64 -0.25 0.88
N GLU A 139 -25.27 -1.48 0.51
CA GLU A 139 -26.19 -2.61 0.25
C GLU A 139 -26.71 -3.26 1.53
N GLY A 140 -26.25 -2.87 2.73
CA GLY A 140 -26.69 -3.38 4.02
C GLY A 140 -26.06 -4.72 4.46
N TYR A 141 -24.95 -5.14 3.87
CA TYR A 141 -24.29 -6.40 4.23
C TYR A 141 -23.22 -6.20 5.33
N GLY A 142 -23.36 -6.96 6.43
CA GLY A 142 -22.43 -6.98 7.55
C GLY A 142 -22.47 -5.74 8.45
N ASN A 143 -23.46 -4.86 8.28
CA ASN A 143 -23.60 -3.61 9.06
C ASN A 143 -23.94 -3.89 10.53
N ASN A 144 -24.69 -4.95 10.80
CA ASN A 144 -25.08 -5.36 12.16
C ASN A 144 -23.88 -5.59 13.11
N LYS A 145 -22.73 -5.92 12.56
CA LYS A 145 -21.47 -6.13 13.31
C LYS A 145 -20.34 -5.20 12.83
N ALA A 146 -20.66 -4.16 12.08
CA ALA A 146 -19.73 -3.18 11.54
C ALA A 146 -18.51 -3.82 10.82
N ILE A 147 -18.74 -4.95 10.10
CA ILE A 147 -17.67 -5.70 9.42
C ILE A 147 -17.00 -4.87 8.32
N PRO A 148 -17.74 -4.15 7.43
CA PRO A 148 -17.11 -3.31 6.42
C PRO A 148 -16.25 -2.20 7.03
N GLU A 149 -16.71 -1.54 8.10
CA GLU A 149 -15.97 -0.51 8.80
C GLU A 149 -14.69 -1.06 9.44
N MET A 150 -14.78 -2.22 10.10
CA MET A 150 -13.65 -2.88 10.72
C MET A 150 -12.56 -3.19 9.69
N ILE A 151 -12.94 -3.73 8.52
CA ILE A 151 -12.01 -4.07 7.44
C ILE A 151 -11.38 -2.80 6.84
N MET A 152 -12.19 -1.77 6.53
CA MET A 152 -11.68 -0.50 5.98
C MET A 152 -10.67 0.15 6.89
N ALA A 153 -10.94 0.11 8.15
CA ALA A 153 -10.10 0.70 9.16
C ALA A 153 -8.76 -0.01 9.33
N GLY A 154 -8.80 -1.32 9.51
CA GLY A 154 -7.59 -2.13 9.59
C GLY A 154 -6.74 -2.01 8.34
N ALA A 155 -7.35 -2.11 7.15
CA ALA A 155 -6.64 -2.00 5.87
C ALA A 155 -5.96 -0.63 5.66
N SER A 156 -6.57 0.46 6.15
CA SER A 156 -5.97 1.80 6.00
C SER A 156 -4.74 2.02 6.88
N MET A 157 -4.62 1.30 8.00
CA MET A 157 -3.49 1.41 8.93
C MET A 157 -2.39 0.38 8.65
N ASP A 158 -2.74 -0.73 8.03
CA ASP A 158 -1.81 -1.80 7.64
C ASP A 158 -0.68 -1.26 6.76
N ASP A 159 -0.99 -0.36 5.83
CA ASP A 159 0.00 0.30 4.96
C ASP A 159 1.10 1.01 5.76
N ILE A 160 0.73 1.76 6.82
CA ILE A 160 1.69 2.50 7.64
C ILE A 160 2.60 1.53 8.38
N PHE A 161 2.02 0.51 9.03
CA PHE A 161 2.76 -0.50 9.76
C PHE A 161 3.80 -1.19 8.87
N VAL A 162 3.39 -1.61 7.68
CA VAL A 162 4.24 -2.30 6.72
C VAL A 162 5.36 -1.40 6.19
N ILE A 163 5.08 -0.13 5.89
CA ILE A 163 6.09 0.82 5.41
C ILE A 163 7.13 1.08 6.50
N VAL A 164 6.72 1.23 7.76
CA VAL A 164 7.64 1.38 8.88
C VAL A 164 8.57 0.17 8.99
N LEU A 165 8.04 -1.06 8.87
CA LEU A 165 8.84 -2.27 8.90
C LEU A 165 9.76 -2.40 7.69
N PHE A 166 9.29 -2.01 6.50
CA PHE A 166 10.12 -2.02 5.29
C PHE A 166 11.38 -1.18 5.47
N TYR A 167 11.25 0.07 5.94
CA TYR A 167 12.41 0.93 6.18
C TYR A 167 13.31 0.41 7.29
N SER A 168 12.72 -0.22 8.31
CA SER A 168 13.46 -0.88 9.36
C SER A 168 14.34 -2.01 8.81
N PHE A 169 13.75 -2.92 8.05
CA PHE A 169 14.46 -4.07 7.49
C PHE A 169 15.42 -3.67 6.36
N LYS A 170 15.08 -2.65 5.57
CA LYS A 170 15.99 -2.08 4.57
C LYS A 170 17.29 -1.59 5.21
N GLY A 171 17.20 -0.94 6.37
CA GLY A 171 18.37 -0.52 7.13
C GLY A 171 19.26 -1.71 7.54
N LEU A 172 18.68 -2.84 7.96
CA LEU A 172 19.42 -4.06 8.32
C LEU A 172 20.13 -4.69 7.12
N VAL A 173 19.47 -4.76 5.96
CA VAL A 173 20.07 -5.29 4.73
C VAL A 173 21.25 -4.44 4.26
N SER A 174 21.15 -3.09 4.38
CA SER A 174 22.18 -2.16 3.91
C SER A 174 23.48 -2.22 4.72
N THR A 175 23.44 -2.61 5.98
CA THR A 175 24.62 -2.63 6.86
C THR A 175 25.38 -3.94 6.83
N ASN A 176 24.77 -5.03 6.39
CA ASN A 176 25.30 -6.41 6.34
C ASN A 176 25.98 -6.87 7.65
N GLU A 177 25.91 -6.09 8.73
CA GLU A 177 26.51 -6.38 10.03
C GLU A 177 25.45 -6.36 11.12
N PHE A 178 25.46 -7.40 11.93
CA PHE A 178 24.73 -7.47 13.21
C PHE A 178 25.43 -6.56 14.23
N ASN A 179 25.32 -5.25 14.04
CA ASN A 179 25.82 -4.29 15.02
C ASN A 179 24.65 -3.76 15.85
N ALA A 180 24.77 -3.83 17.18
CA ALA A 180 23.77 -3.29 18.10
C ALA A 180 23.41 -1.82 17.80
N VAL A 181 24.36 -1.05 17.28
CA VAL A 181 24.16 0.36 16.87
C VAL A 181 23.23 0.44 15.67
N SER A 182 23.36 -0.46 14.67
CA SER A 182 22.46 -0.52 13.51
C SER A 182 21.04 -0.92 13.91
N LEU A 183 20.88 -1.83 14.88
CA LEU A 183 19.57 -2.20 15.42
C LEU A 183 18.90 -1.05 16.16
N LEU A 184 19.66 -0.19 16.85
CA LEU A 184 19.13 1.00 17.53
C LEU A 184 18.84 2.15 16.57
N SER A 185 19.54 2.25 15.45
CA SER A 185 19.33 3.30 14.46
C SER A 185 17.94 3.19 13.78
N ILE A 186 17.37 1.99 13.70
CA ILE A 186 16.08 1.75 13.06
C ILE A 186 14.91 2.35 13.84
N PRO A 187 14.68 1.99 15.14
CA PRO A 187 13.67 2.65 15.94
C PRO A 187 13.88 4.15 16.01
N LEU A 188 15.15 4.58 16.08
CA LEU A 188 15.50 6.01 16.12
C LEU A 188 15.08 6.73 14.84
N SER A 189 15.31 6.15 13.66
CA SER A 189 14.91 6.76 12.38
C SER A 189 13.40 6.93 12.27
N ILE A 190 12.63 5.98 12.79
CA ILE A 190 11.17 6.03 12.85
C ILE A 190 10.72 7.12 13.82
N ILE A 191 11.29 7.17 15.04
CA ILE A 191 10.96 8.19 16.04
C ILE A 191 11.28 9.59 15.51
N LEU A 192 12.42 9.76 14.84
CA LEU A 192 12.81 11.02 14.22
C LEU A 192 11.88 11.38 13.04
N GLY A 193 11.49 10.39 12.24
CA GLY A 193 10.51 10.55 11.18
C GLY A 193 9.14 10.98 11.71
N LEU A 194 8.64 10.32 12.76
CA LEU A 194 7.40 10.70 13.45
C LEU A 194 7.50 12.13 13.99
N SER A 195 8.58 12.45 14.69
CA SER A 195 8.80 13.78 15.29
C SER A 195 8.86 14.88 14.24
N LEU A 196 9.59 14.66 13.14
CA LEU A 196 9.66 15.60 12.00
C LEU A 196 8.26 15.80 11.37
N GLY A 197 7.55 14.72 11.13
CA GLY A 197 6.19 14.77 10.56
C GLY A 197 5.21 15.51 11.46
N LEU A 198 5.28 15.29 12.79
CA LEU A 198 4.49 16.02 13.77
C LEU A 198 4.80 17.52 13.73
N ILE A 199 6.07 17.91 13.87
CA ILE A 199 6.49 19.32 13.90
C ILE A 199 6.05 20.03 12.64
N VAL A 200 6.39 19.48 11.47
CA VAL A 200 6.07 20.09 10.17
C VAL A 200 4.55 20.13 9.95
N GLY A 201 3.84 19.07 10.30
CA GLY A 201 2.38 19.00 10.19
C GLY A 201 1.69 20.05 11.05
N PHE A 202 2.15 20.28 12.29
CA PHE A 202 1.64 21.35 13.17
C PHE A 202 1.93 22.74 12.62
N VAL A 203 3.17 22.99 12.15
CA VAL A 203 3.57 24.29 11.59
C VAL A 203 2.71 24.62 10.36
N ILE A 204 2.56 23.65 9.44
CA ILE A 204 1.73 23.83 8.23
C ILE A 204 0.26 24.07 8.61
N SER A 205 -0.29 23.27 9.54
CA SER A 205 -1.67 23.42 9.98
C SER A 205 -1.93 24.78 10.61
N PHE A 206 -0.97 25.31 11.38
CA PHE A 206 -1.06 26.63 11.98
C PHE A 206 -1.02 27.75 10.92
N ILE A 207 -0.12 27.62 9.91
CA ILE A 207 -0.03 28.56 8.78
C ILE A 207 -1.33 28.55 7.98
N PHE A 208 -1.85 27.37 7.64
CA PHE A 208 -3.06 27.21 6.85
C PHE A 208 -4.33 27.76 7.51
N LYS A 209 -4.37 27.85 8.84
CA LYS A 209 -5.46 28.53 9.56
C LYS A 209 -5.45 30.05 9.38
N LYS A 210 -4.27 30.66 9.18
CA LYS A 210 -4.11 32.12 9.10
C LYS A 210 -4.21 32.66 7.66
N ILE A 211 -3.96 31.80 6.67
CA ILE A 211 -3.84 32.21 5.27
C ILE A 211 -4.98 31.61 4.45
N ASN A 212 -5.71 32.47 3.74
CA ASN A 212 -6.74 31.99 2.81
C ASN A 212 -6.12 31.75 1.42
N ILE A 213 -5.73 30.50 1.17
CA ILE A 213 -5.04 30.06 -0.06
C ILE A 213 -5.93 29.04 -0.75
N ASN A 214 -5.91 29.01 -2.09
CA ASN A 214 -6.67 28.05 -2.87
C ASN A 214 -6.09 26.61 -2.72
N LYS A 215 -6.94 25.61 -2.95
CA LYS A 215 -6.62 24.18 -2.79
C LYS A 215 -5.41 23.73 -3.61
N ILE A 216 -5.19 24.30 -4.80
CA ILE A 216 -4.07 23.94 -5.69
C ILE A 216 -2.75 24.39 -5.05
N LEU A 217 -2.68 25.65 -4.59
CA LEU A 217 -1.48 26.18 -3.97
C LEU A 217 -1.17 25.44 -2.64
N LEU A 218 -2.19 25.11 -1.85
CA LEU A 218 -2.05 24.26 -0.66
C LEU A 218 -1.42 22.91 -1.01
N THR A 219 -1.90 22.27 -2.09
CA THR A 219 -1.36 20.99 -2.57
C THR A 219 0.09 21.10 -3.00
N ILE A 220 0.46 22.17 -3.73
CA ILE A 220 1.84 22.43 -4.17
C ILE A 220 2.76 22.62 -2.95
N ILE A 221 2.32 23.36 -1.93
CA ILE A 221 3.09 23.57 -0.68
C ILE A 221 3.35 22.23 0.00
N VAL A 222 2.31 21.42 0.23
CA VAL A 222 2.44 20.11 0.88
C VAL A 222 3.34 19.17 0.07
N LEU A 223 3.21 19.16 -1.26
CA LEU A 223 4.04 18.34 -2.14
C LEU A 223 5.50 18.82 -2.12
N GLY A 224 5.74 20.13 -2.19
CA GLY A 224 7.09 20.72 -2.11
C GLY A 224 7.78 20.40 -0.79
N ILE A 225 7.05 20.48 0.34
CA ILE A 225 7.58 20.11 1.66
C ILE A 225 7.86 18.60 1.73
N SER A 226 7.00 17.77 1.12
CA SER A 226 7.25 16.32 1.06
C SER A 226 8.54 16.00 0.29
N PHE A 227 8.81 16.67 -0.83
CA PHE A 227 10.09 16.56 -1.53
C PHE A 227 11.26 17.07 -0.68
N GLY A 228 11.06 18.18 0.06
CA GLY A 228 12.06 18.70 1.00
C GLY A 228 12.41 17.70 2.11
N MET A 229 11.44 16.96 2.64
CA MET A 229 11.68 15.89 3.62
C MET A 229 12.52 14.75 3.05
N VAL A 230 12.26 14.33 1.80
CA VAL A 230 13.07 13.30 1.12
C VAL A 230 14.49 13.82 0.83
N ALA A 231 14.63 15.07 0.42
CA ALA A 231 15.93 15.69 0.23
C ALA A 231 16.72 15.80 1.55
N LEU A 232 16.04 16.12 2.65
CA LEU A 232 16.62 16.18 3.99
C LEU A 232 17.12 14.80 4.46
N GLU A 233 16.34 13.73 4.25
CA GLU A 233 16.77 12.34 4.52
C GLU A 233 18.06 12.03 3.77
N THR A 234 18.12 12.36 2.47
CA THR A 234 19.28 12.11 1.61
C THR A 234 20.50 12.90 2.09
N ALA A 235 20.32 14.18 2.45
CA ALA A 235 21.40 15.06 2.91
C ALA A 235 21.95 14.62 4.28
N LEU A 236 21.10 14.11 5.17
CA LEU A 236 21.48 13.69 6.52
C LEU A 236 21.87 12.22 6.64
N LYS A 237 21.76 11.44 5.57
CA LYS A 237 21.97 9.98 5.57
C LYS A 237 23.26 9.53 6.27
N ASN A 238 24.33 10.31 6.17
CA ASN A 238 25.64 9.98 6.76
C ASN A 238 25.75 10.38 8.26
N TYR A 239 24.82 11.17 8.78
CA TYR A 239 24.84 11.68 10.16
C TYR A 239 23.72 11.08 10.99
N VAL A 240 22.51 11.09 10.47
CA VAL A 240 21.31 10.66 11.18
C VAL A 240 20.34 10.02 10.20
N SER A 241 19.87 8.82 10.50
CA SER A 241 18.81 8.18 9.74
C SER A 241 17.45 8.76 10.13
N ILE A 242 16.75 9.37 9.16
CA ILE A 242 15.38 9.87 9.33
C ILE A 242 14.50 9.20 8.29
N SER A 243 13.34 8.70 8.68
CA SER A 243 12.38 8.16 7.70
C SER A 243 11.49 9.27 7.16
N SER A 244 11.80 9.81 5.97
CA SER A 244 11.02 10.87 5.33
C SER A 244 9.61 10.42 4.97
N LEU A 245 9.43 9.16 4.55
CA LEU A 245 8.11 8.66 4.17
C LEU A 245 7.17 8.52 5.38
N VAL A 246 7.69 8.11 6.53
CA VAL A 246 6.93 8.16 7.80
C VAL A 246 6.59 9.62 8.13
N SER A 247 7.54 10.53 7.96
CA SER A 247 7.31 11.97 8.19
C SER A 247 6.19 12.52 7.30
N ILE A 248 6.15 12.14 6.03
CA ILE A 248 5.13 12.59 5.06
C ILE A 248 3.73 12.11 5.47
N ILE A 249 3.59 10.83 5.86
CA ILE A 249 2.31 10.28 6.31
C ILE A 249 1.83 11.03 7.55
N VAL A 250 2.71 11.22 8.53
CA VAL A 250 2.38 11.87 9.80
C VAL A 250 2.05 13.34 9.60
N MET A 251 2.82 14.06 8.78
CA MET A 251 2.52 15.43 8.40
C MET A 251 1.10 15.55 7.81
N ALA A 252 0.77 14.70 6.85
CA ALA A 252 -0.53 14.68 6.18
C ALA A 252 -1.67 14.35 7.18
N LEU A 253 -1.45 13.39 8.07
CA LEU A 253 -2.36 13.05 9.15
C LEU A 253 -2.62 14.25 10.08
N ILE A 254 -1.58 14.95 10.52
CA ILE A 254 -1.68 16.11 11.39
C ILE A 254 -2.44 17.25 10.72
N ILE A 255 -2.20 17.49 9.42
CA ILE A 255 -2.98 18.48 8.65
C ILE A 255 -4.46 18.11 8.67
N ASN A 256 -4.80 16.85 8.46
CA ASN A 256 -6.19 16.37 8.47
C ASN A 256 -6.86 16.52 9.85
N ILE A 257 -6.13 16.31 10.95
CA ILE A 257 -6.66 16.41 12.31
C ILE A 257 -6.89 17.86 12.73
N TYR A 258 -5.87 18.70 12.55
CA TYR A 258 -5.87 20.07 13.09
C TYR A 258 -6.49 21.12 12.16
N ASN A 259 -6.65 20.79 10.87
CA ASN A 259 -7.27 21.66 9.88
C ASN A 259 -8.11 20.84 8.87
N LYS A 260 -9.21 20.27 9.37
CA LYS A 260 -10.03 19.31 8.64
C LYS A 260 -10.56 19.86 7.31
N ASP A 261 -10.93 21.14 7.26
CA ASP A 261 -11.48 21.77 6.04
C ASP A 261 -10.41 21.84 4.94
N LYS A 262 -9.21 22.35 5.28
CA LYS A 262 -8.08 22.40 4.36
C LYS A 262 -7.55 20.99 4.03
N GLY A 263 -7.55 20.08 5.00
CA GLY A 263 -7.25 18.66 4.79
C GLY A 263 -8.17 18.05 3.73
N ASN A 264 -9.47 18.30 3.78
CA ASN A 264 -10.44 17.80 2.79
C ASN A 264 -10.23 18.43 1.40
N GLU A 265 -9.93 19.75 1.33
CA GLU A 265 -9.61 20.42 0.07
C GLU A 265 -8.38 19.78 -0.62
N ILE A 266 -7.30 19.57 0.13
CA ILE A 266 -6.06 18.95 -0.36
C ILE A 266 -6.29 17.49 -0.74
N LYS A 267 -7.05 16.74 0.07
CA LYS A 267 -7.41 15.34 -0.19
C LYS A 267 -8.06 15.16 -1.56
N GLY A 268 -9.00 16.04 -1.94
CA GLY A 268 -9.62 16.02 -3.26
C GLY A 268 -8.61 16.16 -4.41
N THR A 269 -7.65 17.08 -4.27
CA THR A 269 -6.60 17.29 -5.27
C THR A 269 -5.62 16.11 -5.32
N TYR A 270 -5.22 15.55 -4.18
CA TYR A 270 -4.37 14.35 -4.14
C TYR A 270 -5.05 13.11 -4.73
N ASN A 271 -6.38 12.98 -4.57
CA ASN A 271 -7.15 11.92 -5.24
C ASN A 271 -7.09 12.04 -6.77
N SER A 272 -7.16 13.26 -7.30
CA SER A 272 -7.03 13.50 -8.76
C SER A 272 -5.61 13.26 -9.26
N LEU A 273 -4.59 13.74 -8.52
CA LEU A 273 -3.18 13.46 -8.83
C LEU A 273 -2.90 11.94 -8.82
N TRP A 274 -3.45 11.23 -7.84
CA TRP A 274 -3.25 9.79 -7.75
C TRP A 274 -3.75 9.04 -8.97
N GLN A 275 -4.87 9.44 -9.58
CA GLN A 275 -5.39 8.78 -10.79
C GLN A 275 -4.36 8.77 -11.93
N VAL A 276 -3.60 9.85 -12.09
CA VAL A 276 -2.54 9.95 -13.11
C VAL A 276 -1.32 9.12 -12.69
N PHE A 277 -0.87 9.29 -11.45
CA PHE A 277 0.33 8.62 -10.96
C PHE A 277 0.13 7.13 -10.66
N GLU A 278 -1.11 6.68 -10.41
CA GLU A 278 -1.46 5.26 -10.32
C GLU A 278 -1.12 4.53 -11.63
N LEU A 279 -1.57 5.07 -12.76
CA LEU A 279 -1.28 4.50 -14.07
C LEU A 279 0.22 4.46 -14.33
N LEU A 280 0.92 5.59 -14.14
CA LEU A 280 2.37 5.67 -14.31
C LEU A 280 3.12 4.69 -13.40
N LEU A 281 2.76 4.63 -12.11
CA LEU A 281 3.40 3.75 -11.14
C LEU A 281 3.32 2.29 -11.58
N PHE A 282 2.10 1.80 -11.83
CA PHE A 282 1.91 0.38 -12.13
C PHE A 282 2.50 -0.02 -13.48
N VAL A 283 2.43 0.85 -14.50
CA VAL A 283 3.09 0.59 -15.79
C VAL A 283 4.61 0.58 -15.62
N LEU A 284 5.19 1.56 -14.92
CA LEU A 284 6.65 1.62 -14.73
C LEU A 284 7.19 0.52 -13.81
N VAL A 285 6.38 -0.02 -12.90
CA VAL A 285 6.70 -1.23 -12.13
C VAL A 285 6.74 -2.43 -13.06
N GLY A 286 5.76 -2.58 -13.97
CA GLY A 286 5.77 -3.61 -14.99
C GLY A 286 6.97 -3.52 -15.93
N VAL A 287 7.35 -2.31 -16.37
CA VAL A 287 8.56 -2.06 -17.20
C VAL A 287 9.84 -2.51 -16.50
N ALA A 288 9.93 -2.31 -15.18
CA ALA A 288 11.11 -2.67 -14.38
C ALA A 288 11.16 -4.16 -13.99
N THR A 289 10.10 -4.94 -14.27
CA THR A 289 10.01 -6.36 -13.89
C THR A 289 10.86 -7.23 -14.80
N ASP A 290 11.69 -8.08 -14.21
CA ASP A 290 12.41 -9.13 -14.93
C ASP A 290 11.49 -10.33 -15.19
N VAL A 291 10.96 -10.39 -16.41
CA VAL A 291 10.06 -11.49 -16.84
C VAL A 291 10.78 -12.82 -16.92
N ARG A 292 12.08 -12.82 -17.26
CA ARG A 292 12.85 -14.07 -17.34
C ARG A 292 12.99 -14.68 -15.96
N TYR A 293 13.28 -13.84 -14.95
CA TYR A 293 13.31 -14.31 -13.56
C TYR A 293 11.90 -14.75 -13.10
N ALA A 294 10.85 -14.02 -13.43
CA ALA A 294 9.48 -14.39 -13.05
C ALA A 294 9.02 -15.74 -13.64
N LEU A 295 9.50 -16.10 -14.83
CA LEU A 295 9.18 -17.36 -15.52
C LEU A 295 10.22 -18.46 -15.24
N SER A 296 11.25 -18.23 -14.44
CA SER A 296 12.25 -19.21 -14.04
C SER A 296 11.73 -20.15 -12.96
N SER A 297 12.55 -21.16 -12.61
CA SER A 297 12.32 -22.02 -11.43
C SER A 297 12.21 -21.21 -10.15
N ASP A 298 13.02 -20.17 -9.98
CA ASP A 298 13.01 -19.30 -8.81
C ASP A 298 11.71 -18.47 -8.75
N GLY A 299 11.19 -18.03 -9.89
CA GLY A 299 9.88 -17.39 -9.98
C GLY A 299 8.74 -18.33 -9.55
N ALA A 300 8.79 -19.60 -9.94
CA ALA A 300 7.82 -20.60 -9.48
C ALA A 300 7.93 -20.86 -7.96
N ILE A 301 9.14 -20.91 -7.43
CA ILE A 301 9.38 -21.03 -5.98
C ILE A 301 8.84 -19.81 -5.25
N LEU A 302 9.02 -18.61 -5.82
CA LEU A 302 8.50 -17.37 -5.27
C LEU A 302 6.96 -17.34 -5.20
N VAL A 303 6.28 -17.90 -6.22
CA VAL A 303 4.82 -18.14 -6.17
C VAL A 303 4.46 -19.05 -5.00
N GLY A 304 5.18 -20.15 -4.83
CA GLY A 304 5.00 -21.07 -3.68
C GLY A 304 5.18 -20.37 -2.33
N LEU A 305 6.21 -19.53 -2.21
CA LEU A 305 6.46 -18.75 -1.00
C LEU A 305 5.32 -17.76 -0.71
N ILE A 306 4.79 -17.08 -1.76
CA ILE A 306 3.65 -16.19 -1.61
C ILE A 306 2.41 -16.94 -1.12
N LEU A 307 2.14 -18.14 -1.64
CA LEU A 307 1.02 -18.95 -1.16
C LEU A 307 1.18 -19.38 0.31
N ILE A 308 2.38 -19.77 0.73
CA ILE A 308 2.69 -20.05 2.14
C ILE A 308 2.45 -18.79 2.99
N ALA A 309 2.94 -17.63 2.53
CA ALA A 309 2.77 -16.36 3.20
C ALA A 309 1.28 -15.98 3.39
N LEU A 310 0.44 -16.25 2.39
CA LEU A 310 -1.01 -16.03 2.48
C LEU A 310 -1.68 -16.95 3.51
N VAL A 311 -1.18 -18.17 3.71
CA VAL A 311 -1.65 -19.04 4.79
C VAL A 311 -1.32 -18.42 6.15
N PHE A 312 -0.09 -17.97 6.36
CA PHE A 312 0.31 -17.28 7.60
C PHE A 312 -0.52 -16.01 7.81
N ARG A 313 -0.74 -15.20 6.77
CA ARG A 313 -1.61 -14.03 6.81
C ARG A 313 -3.03 -14.38 7.25
N SER A 314 -3.58 -15.47 6.69
CA SER A 314 -4.92 -15.95 7.04
C SER A 314 -5.01 -16.34 8.52
N PHE A 315 -4.00 -17.01 9.07
CA PHE A 315 -3.90 -17.28 10.50
C PHE A 315 -3.87 -16.00 11.32
N GLY A 316 -3.01 -15.03 10.97
CA GLY A 316 -2.94 -13.74 11.62
C GLY A 316 -4.30 -13.03 11.61
N THR A 317 -5.00 -13.05 10.47
CA THR A 317 -6.35 -12.46 10.34
C THR A 317 -7.37 -13.17 11.24
N ILE A 318 -7.37 -14.50 11.32
CA ILE A 318 -8.28 -15.27 12.18
C ILE A 318 -8.04 -14.94 13.65
N ILE A 319 -6.79 -14.83 14.07
CA ILE A 319 -6.43 -14.50 15.46
C ILE A 319 -7.00 -13.13 15.87
N THR A 320 -7.06 -12.14 14.98
CA THR A 320 -7.63 -10.83 15.30
C THR A 320 -9.10 -10.88 15.72
N MET A 321 -9.81 -11.89 15.25
CA MET A 321 -11.25 -12.07 15.48
C MET A 321 -11.58 -13.00 16.66
N ILE A 322 -10.58 -13.50 17.38
CA ILE A 322 -10.80 -14.31 18.61
C ILE A 322 -11.46 -13.42 19.67
N GLY A 323 -12.52 -13.92 20.27
CA GLY A 323 -13.30 -13.19 21.28
C GLY A 323 -14.30 -12.18 20.70
N THR A 324 -14.58 -12.25 19.40
CA THR A 324 -15.66 -11.49 18.75
C THR A 324 -16.88 -12.39 18.51
N ASP A 325 -18.05 -11.77 18.37
CA ASP A 325 -19.31 -12.46 18.05
C ASP A 325 -19.44 -12.82 16.56
N LEU A 326 -18.34 -12.72 15.79
CA LEU A 326 -18.34 -13.08 14.38
C LEU A 326 -18.48 -14.59 14.19
N SER A 327 -19.44 -15.00 13.37
CA SER A 327 -19.60 -16.39 12.93
C SER A 327 -18.41 -16.86 12.08
N PHE A 328 -18.25 -18.16 11.92
CA PHE A 328 -17.19 -18.72 11.05
C PHE A 328 -17.26 -18.17 9.61
N LYS A 329 -18.48 -17.99 9.08
CA LYS A 329 -18.69 -17.43 7.73
C LYS A 329 -18.19 -15.97 7.64
N GLU A 330 -18.53 -15.15 8.62
CA GLU A 330 -18.10 -13.76 8.70
C GLU A 330 -16.57 -13.64 8.85
N ARG A 331 -15.96 -14.50 9.67
CA ARG A 331 -14.48 -14.57 9.80
C ARG A 331 -13.82 -14.95 8.48
N LEU A 332 -14.37 -15.91 7.75
CA LEU A 332 -13.87 -16.31 6.44
C LEU A 332 -13.95 -15.14 5.44
N PHE A 333 -15.03 -14.35 5.49
CA PHE A 333 -15.15 -13.14 4.66
C PHE A 333 -14.06 -12.11 4.99
N VAL A 334 -13.75 -11.88 6.26
CA VAL A 334 -12.66 -10.99 6.67
C VAL A 334 -11.32 -11.49 6.14
N VAL A 335 -11.04 -12.81 6.22
CA VAL A 335 -9.83 -13.41 5.64
C VAL A 335 -9.75 -13.11 4.15
N PHE A 336 -10.81 -13.35 3.38
CA PHE A 336 -10.83 -13.06 1.94
C PHE A 336 -10.58 -11.58 1.62
N SER A 337 -11.10 -10.70 2.47
CA SER A 337 -10.91 -9.25 2.32
C SER A 337 -9.49 -8.78 2.61
N TYR A 338 -8.68 -9.60 3.28
CA TYR A 338 -7.28 -9.29 3.64
C TYR A 338 -6.24 -9.92 2.69
N LEU A 339 -6.69 -10.60 1.61
CA LEU A 339 -5.78 -11.19 0.60
C LEU A 339 -5.27 -10.21 -0.46
N PRO A 340 -6.07 -9.21 -0.96
CA PRO A 340 -5.65 -8.41 -2.10
C PRO A 340 -4.41 -7.55 -1.81
N LYS A 341 -3.44 -7.56 -2.71
CA LYS A 341 -2.20 -6.76 -2.67
C LYS A 341 -2.14 -5.88 -3.91
N ALA A 342 -1.65 -4.65 -3.79
CA ALA A 342 -1.47 -3.77 -4.94
C ALA A 342 -0.55 -2.57 -4.68
N THR A 343 -1.07 -1.50 -4.04
CA THR A 343 -0.46 -0.17 -4.04
C THR A 343 0.87 -0.09 -3.31
N VAL A 344 0.96 -0.68 -2.12
CA VAL A 344 2.20 -0.67 -1.33
C VAL A 344 3.27 -1.52 -2.01
N GLN A 345 2.93 -2.73 -2.49
CA GLN A 345 3.86 -3.60 -3.21
C GLN A 345 4.46 -2.90 -4.43
N ALA A 346 3.64 -2.24 -5.24
CA ALA A 346 4.10 -1.50 -6.40
C ALA A 346 4.98 -0.30 -6.01
N SER A 347 4.64 0.37 -4.90
CA SER A 347 5.32 1.59 -4.49
C SER A 347 6.69 1.32 -3.89
N ILE A 348 6.80 0.36 -2.96
CA ILE A 348 8.06 0.08 -2.22
C ILE A 348 8.85 -1.09 -2.80
N GLY A 349 8.22 -1.98 -3.58
CA GLY A 349 8.89 -3.17 -4.14
C GLY A 349 10.05 -2.84 -5.07
N ALA A 350 9.99 -1.72 -5.77
CA ALA A 350 11.07 -1.28 -6.65
C ALA A 350 12.21 -0.55 -5.93
N ILE A 351 12.05 -0.14 -4.66
CA ILE A 351 13.07 0.63 -3.93
C ILE A 351 14.34 -0.21 -3.74
N ALA A 352 14.19 -1.46 -3.33
CA ALA A 352 15.33 -2.35 -3.12
C ALA A 352 16.17 -2.54 -4.39
N LEU A 353 15.51 -2.67 -5.56
CA LEU A 353 16.18 -2.76 -6.85
C LEU A 353 16.88 -1.43 -7.22
N ASN A 354 16.22 -0.30 -7.04
CA ASN A 354 16.77 1.02 -7.35
C ASN A 354 17.99 1.37 -6.48
N GLU A 355 18.04 0.88 -5.25
CA GLU A 355 19.18 1.06 -4.33
C GLU A 355 20.29 0.01 -4.52
N GLY A 356 20.14 -0.90 -5.50
CA GLY A 356 21.14 -1.90 -5.85
C GLY A 356 21.31 -3.01 -4.80
N LEU A 357 20.28 -3.28 -3.98
CA LEU A 357 20.31 -4.38 -3.02
C LEU A 357 20.34 -5.75 -3.75
N MET A 358 21.08 -6.72 -3.24
CA MET A 358 21.25 -8.04 -3.88
C MET A 358 19.90 -8.73 -4.13
N ALA A 359 18.98 -8.70 -3.18
CA ALA A 359 17.64 -9.26 -3.32
C ALA A 359 16.66 -8.35 -4.10
N GLY A 360 17.09 -7.21 -4.67
CA GLY A 360 16.23 -6.22 -5.30
C GLY A 360 15.35 -6.79 -6.41
N THR A 361 15.91 -7.64 -7.28
CA THR A 361 15.17 -8.32 -8.36
C THR A 361 14.11 -9.27 -7.80
N ILE A 362 14.47 -10.06 -6.77
CA ILE A 362 13.55 -10.99 -6.10
C ILE A 362 12.38 -10.22 -5.46
N ILE A 363 12.68 -9.13 -4.77
CA ILE A 363 11.71 -8.29 -4.07
C ILE A 363 10.73 -7.65 -5.06
N LEU A 364 11.23 -7.04 -6.14
CA LEU A 364 10.37 -6.44 -7.15
C LEU A 364 9.51 -7.47 -7.87
N THR A 365 10.12 -8.59 -8.29
CA THR A 365 9.39 -9.66 -8.97
C THR A 365 8.33 -10.27 -8.04
N GLY A 366 8.66 -10.50 -6.77
CA GLY A 366 7.71 -10.94 -5.75
C GLY A 366 6.55 -9.97 -5.56
N ALA A 367 6.83 -8.68 -5.51
CA ALA A 367 5.80 -7.64 -5.45
C ALA A 367 4.84 -7.73 -6.65
N VAL A 368 5.38 -7.83 -7.87
CA VAL A 368 4.57 -7.92 -9.10
C VAL A 368 3.75 -9.21 -9.15
N ILE A 369 4.37 -10.36 -8.89
CA ILE A 369 3.66 -11.65 -8.86
C ILE A 369 2.57 -11.63 -7.79
N SER A 370 2.84 -11.10 -6.61
CA SER A 370 1.85 -11.02 -5.53
C SER A 370 0.64 -10.17 -5.93
N ILE A 371 0.85 -9.05 -6.63
CA ILE A 371 -0.24 -8.21 -7.15
C ILE A 371 -1.04 -8.97 -8.18
N LEU A 372 -0.38 -9.52 -9.21
CA LEU A 372 -1.04 -10.22 -10.32
C LEU A 372 -1.85 -11.43 -9.84
N LEU A 373 -1.39 -12.11 -8.80
CA LEU A 373 -2.06 -13.27 -8.22
C LEU A 373 -3.20 -12.86 -7.28
N THR A 374 -2.94 -11.96 -6.32
CA THR A 374 -3.85 -11.74 -5.19
C THR A 374 -4.88 -10.64 -5.44
N ALA A 375 -4.58 -9.65 -6.28
CA ALA A 375 -5.51 -8.56 -6.57
C ALA A 375 -6.79 -9.08 -7.26
N PRO A 376 -6.73 -9.89 -8.35
CA PRO A 376 -7.93 -10.43 -8.96
C PRO A 376 -8.59 -11.47 -8.06
N LEU A 377 -7.80 -12.37 -7.45
CA LEU A 377 -8.31 -13.43 -6.57
C LEU A 377 -9.10 -12.84 -5.39
N GLY A 378 -8.52 -11.89 -4.67
CA GLY A 378 -9.18 -11.27 -3.53
C GLY A 378 -10.40 -10.44 -3.93
N ALA A 379 -10.32 -9.70 -5.04
CA ALA A 379 -11.48 -8.99 -5.58
C ALA A 379 -12.65 -9.92 -5.88
N LEU A 380 -12.39 -11.02 -6.59
CA LEU A 380 -13.40 -12.04 -6.92
C LEU A 380 -13.94 -12.73 -5.67
N LEU A 381 -13.07 -13.11 -4.72
CA LEU A 381 -13.49 -13.73 -3.47
C LEU A 381 -14.45 -12.83 -2.68
N ILE A 382 -14.17 -11.53 -2.58
CA ILE A 382 -15.06 -10.57 -1.93
C ILE A 382 -16.40 -10.52 -2.69
N ASP A 383 -16.34 -10.27 -4.02
CA ASP A 383 -17.53 -10.00 -4.84
C ASP A 383 -18.45 -11.23 -4.97
N PHE A 384 -17.94 -12.47 -4.91
CA PHE A 384 -18.76 -13.68 -5.01
C PHE A 384 -19.18 -14.26 -3.66
N SER A 385 -18.50 -13.91 -2.56
CA SER A 385 -18.75 -14.52 -1.26
C SER A 385 -19.66 -13.70 -0.33
N TYR A 386 -19.67 -12.35 -0.44
CA TYR A 386 -20.32 -11.50 0.54
C TYR A 386 -21.80 -11.84 0.78
N LYS A 387 -22.58 -12.14 -0.28
CA LYS A 387 -23.99 -12.50 -0.14
C LYS A 387 -24.24 -13.82 0.60
N LYS A 388 -23.23 -14.71 0.61
CA LYS A 388 -23.32 -16.03 1.27
C LYS A 388 -22.73 -16.03 2.67
N LEU A 389 -21.78 -15.14 2.92
CA LEU A 389 -20.99 -15.13 4.15
C LEU A 389 -21.42 -14.04 5.14
N LEU A 390 -22.03 -12.94 4.65
CA LEU A 390 -22.47 -11.83 5.48
C LEU A 390 -23.99 -11.80 5.62
N PHE A 391 -24.44 -11.34 6.78
CA PHE A 391 -25.85 -11.06 7.02
C PHE A 391 -26.25 -9.76 6.32
N LYS A 392 -27.42 -9.76 5.66
CA LYS A 392 -28.03 -8.57 5.08
C LYS A 392 -29.03 -7.99 6.08
N GLU A 393 -28.80 -6.75 6.48
CA GLU A 393 -29.75 -5.99 7.27
C GLU A 393 -30.90 -5.53 6.37
N GLU A 394 -32.11 -6.04 6.58
CA GLU A 394 -33.30 -5.58 5.86
C GLU A 394 -33.61 -4.14 6.31
N ASN A 395 -33.87 -3.24 5.34
CA ASN A 395 -34.22 -1.86 5.63
C ASN A 395 -35.56 -1.82 6.38
N ILE A 396 -35.53 -1.67 7.69
CA ILE A 396 -36.70 -1.42 8.55
C ILE A 396 -37.38 -0.06 8.23
N LYS A 397 -36.90 0.69 7.25
CA LYS A 397 -37.44 1.99 6.86
C LYS A 397 -38.80 1.98 6.17
N ASN A 398 -39.37 0.81 5.83
CA ASN A 398 -40.67 0.73 5.15
C ASN A 398 -41.87 0.51 6.08
N GLU A 399 -41.68 0.28 7.38
CA GLU A 399 -42.80 0.05 8.29
C GLU A 399 -43.27 1.28 9.10
N ILE A 400 -42.53 2.41 9.06
CA ILE A 400 -42.91 3.61 9.84
C ILE A 400 -43.84 4.56 9.04
N ASN A 401 -44.10 4.29 7.77
CA ASN A 401 -45.00 5.12 6.95
C ASN A 401 -46.38 4.54 6.73
N ILE A 402 -46.79 3.51 7.48
CA ILE A 402 -48.13 2.89 7.40
C ILE A 402 -48.82 2.80 8.79
N SER A 403 -48.37 3.65 9.73
CA SER A 403 -49.16 3.76 10.99
C SER A 403 -49.50 5.22 11.27
#